data_b6a55f25190e12155dab1a5252bfc60d
#
_entry.id   b6a55f25190e12155dab1a5252bfc60d
#
_cell.length_a   1.000
_cell.length_b   1.000
_cell.length_c   1.000
_cell.angle_alpha   90.00
_cell.angle_beta   90.00
_cell.angle_gamma   90.00
#
_symmetry.space_group_name_H-M   'P 1'
#
loop_
_entity.id
_entity.type
_entity.pdbx_description
1 polymer ?
#
loop_
_entity_poly.entity_id
_entity_poly.type
_entity_poly.pdbx_seq_one_letter_code
_entity_poly.pdbx_strand_id
1 'polypeptide(L)'
;MAKSPRKPSRQALAAARPTRSEAEDAVRTLLRWAGDDPTREGLLDTPSRVVRAYEEHFGGYGHDPKLVLARTFEEVEGYDEMIVLTDIRFESHCEHHMAPIIGKVHIGYLPDRRVVGISKLARLVEVYAKRLQIQEKMTAQIADTLQFVLKPRGVAVVIEAAHQCMTTRGVHKPGVSMVTSRMLGAFRTDSMTRREFLGIVGMAGRAALANT
;
A
#
# COMPACT_ATOMS: atom_id res chain seq x y z
N MET A 1 0.09 34.63 -4.10
CA MET A 1 0.36 33.21 -3.94
C MET A 1 0.22 32.86 -2.46
N ALA A 2 -0.86 32.18 -2.08
CA ALA A 2 -1.07 31.74 -0.69
C ALA A 2 -0.12 30.59 -0.39
N LYS A 3 0.70 30.69 0.67
CA LYS A 3 1.59 29.62 1.14
C LYS A 3 0.72 28.44 1.59
N SER A 4 0.96 27.27 0.97
CA SER A 4 0.35 26.00 1.42
C SER A 4 0.60 25.82 2.93
N PRO A 5 -0.39 25.43 3.73
CA PRO A 5 -0.22 25.24 5.16
C PRO A 5 0.86 24.17 5.42
N ARG A 6 1.80 24.48 6.31
CA ARG A 6 2.84 23.52 6.73
C ARG A 6 2.18 22.28 7.31
N LYS A 7 2.53 21.11 6.78
CA LYS A 7 2.10 19.82 7.38
C LYS A 7 2.57 19.77 8.84
N PRO A 8 1.69 19.40 9.78
CA PRO A 8 2.08 19.26 11.18
C PRO A 8 3.18 18.19 11.34
N SER A 9 4.07 18.38 12.32
CA SER A 9 5.11 17.40 12.62
C SER A 9 4.49 16.10 13.16
N ARG A 10 5.22 14.98 13.06
CA ARG A 10 4.80 13.69 13.62
C ARG A 10 4.51 13.76 15.13
N GLN A 11 5.27 14.59 15.86
CA GLN A 11 5.04 14.86 17.29
C GLN A 11 3.75 15.65 17.54
N ALA A 12 3.46 16.63 16.71
CA ALA A 12 2.20 17.39 16.81
C ALA A 12 0.97 16.51 16.49
N LEU A 13 1.08 15.61 15.53
CA LEU A 13 0.03 14.63 15.22
C LEU A 13 -0.15 13.58 16.34
N ALA A 14 0.94 13.15 16.97
CA ALA A 14 0.87 12.23 18.11
C ALA A 14 0.26 12.88 19.36
N ALA A 15 0.61 14.15 19.62
CA ALA A 15 0.02 14.93 20.72
C ALA A 15 -1.47 15.25 20.53
N ALA A 16 -1.94 15.25 19.28
CA ALA A 16 -3.34 15.49 18.93
C ALA A 16 -4.17 14.21 18.71
N ARG A 17 -3.56 13.02 18.93
CA ARG A 17 -4.29 11.76 18.73
C ARG A 17 -5.35 11.61 19.80
N PRO A 18 -6.65 11.43 19.43
CA PRO A 18 -7.72 11.22 20.39
C PRO A 18 -7.50 9.93 21.19
N THR A 19 -8.11 9.88 22.35
CA THR A 19 -8.14 8.69 23.18
C THR A 19 -8.96 7.58 22.51
N ARG A 20 -8.78 6.35 22.98
CA ARG A 20 -9.58 5.21 22.52
C ARG A 20 -11.07 5.44 22.78
N SER A 21 -11.44 5.98 23.96
CA SER A 21 -12.82 6.29 24.30
C SER A 21 -13.45 7.29 23.34
N GLU A 22 -12.76 8.37 23.01
CA GLU A 22 -13.24 9.37 22.03
C GLU A 22 -13.43 8.74 20.62
N ALA A 23 -12.55 7.82 20.23
CA ALA A 23 -12.69 7.11 18.95
C ALA A 23 -13.92 6.18 18.96
N GLU A 24 -14.15 5.45 20.07
CA GLU A 24 -15.35 4.62 20.24
C GLU A 24 -16.64 5.44 20.26
N ASP A 25 -16.63 6.62 20.87
CA ASP A 25 -17.78 7.55 20.86
C ASP A 25 -18.09 8.09 19.46
N ALA A 26 -17.06 8.33 18.66
CA ALA A 26 -17.23 8.68 17.25
C ALA A 26 -17.92 7.54 16.46
N VAL A 27 -17.57 6.28 16.74
CA VAL A 27 -18.25 5.14 16.11
C VAL A 27 -19.71 5.06 16.57
N ARG A 28 -20.03 5.26 17.85
CA ARG A 28 -21.43 5.33 18.34
C ARG A 28 -22.22 6.43 17.63
N THR A 29 -21.58 7.56 17.35
CA THR A 29 -22.18 8.66 16.59
C THR A 29 -22.48 8.27 15.14
N LEU A 30 -21.56 7.55 14.49
CA LEU A 30 -21.78 7.05 13.13
C LEU A 30 -22.88 5.99 13.04
N LEU A 31 -23.00 5.12 14.06
CA LEU A 31 -24.10 4.15 14.13
C LEU A 31 -25.47 4.85 14.20
N ARG A 32 -25.60 5.87 15.07
CA ARG A 32 -26.83 6.70 15.11
C ARG A 32 -27.09 7.44 13.81
N TRP A 33 -26.05 7.98 13.19
CA TRP A 33 -26.18 8.63 11.88
C TRP A 33 -26.65 7.68 10.78
N ALA A 34 -26.22 6.41 10.83
CA ALA A 34 -26.68 5.35 9.93
C ALA A 34 -28.14 4.93 10.18
N GLY A 35 -28.76 5.39 11.27
CA GLY A 35 -30.16 5.11 11.61
C GLY A 35 -30.34 3.90 12.52
N ASP A 36 -29.27 3.41 13.17
CA ASP A 36 -29.35 2.24 14.07
C ASP A 36 -29.13 2.64 15.54
N ASP A 37 -29.58 1.82 16.46
CA ASP A 37 -29.42 2.00 17.91
C ASP A 37 -28.14 1.34 18.42
N PRO A 38 -27.12 2.11 18.82
CA PRO A 38 -25.85 1.57 19.32
C PRO A 38 -26.00 0.82 20.68
N THR A 39 -27.15 0.92 21.34
CA THR A 39 -27.40 0.25 22.63
C THR A 39 -28.02 -1.14 22.49
N ARG A 40 -28.48 -1.54 21.30
CA ARG A 40 -28.98 -2.89 21.08
C ARG A 40 -27.86 -3.93 21.19
N GLU A 41 -28.19 -5.13 21.64
CA GLU A 41 -27.27 -6.22 21.97
C GLU A 41 -26.22 -6.47 20.89
N GLY A 42 -26.59 -6.54 19.61
CA GLY A 42 -25.67 -6.81 18.50
C GLY A 42 -24.67 -5.70 18.24
N LEU A 43 -24.85 -4.47 18.75
CA LEU A 43 -23.99 -3.30 18.52
C LEU A 43 -23.20 -2.84 19.74
N LEU A 44 -23.44 -3.43 20.92
CA LEU A 44 -22.76 -3.01 22.18
C LEU A 44 -21.23 -3.00 22.04
N ASP A 45 -20.67 -4.04 21.44
CA ASP A 45 -19.21 -4.17 21.24
C ASP A 45 -18.70 -3.56 19.94
N THR A 46 -19.58 -3.12 19.02
CA THR A 46 -19.18 -2.63 17.71
C THR A 46 -18.19 -1.47 17.79
N PRO A 47 -18.35 -0.45 18.66
CA PRO A 47 -17.37 0.62 18.77
C PRO A 47 -15.96 0.13 19.05
N SER A 48 -15.78 -0.77 20.02
CA SER A 48 -14.48 -1.30 20.38
C SER A 48 -13.88 -2.20 19.29
N ARG A 49 -14.71 -2.96 18.57
CA ARG A 49 -14.29 -3.80 17.43
C ARG A 49 -13.82 -2.94 16.25
N VAL A 50 -14.53 -1.88 15.92
CA VAL A 50 -14.16 -0.94 14.86
C VAL A 50 -12.84 -0.25 15.18
N VAL A 51 -12.64 0.23 16.40
CA VAL A 51 -11.39 0.89 16.80
C VAL A 51 -10.21 -0.08 16.71
N ARG A 52 -10.35 -1.34 17.14
CA ARG A 52 -9.31 -2.37 16.98
C ARG A 52 -9.01 -2.65 15.50
N ALA A 53 -10.04 -2.80 14.67
CA ALA A 53 -9.84 -3.00 13.24
C ALA A 53 -9.08 -1.81 12.60
N TYR A 54 -9.34 -0.59 13.04
CA TYR A 54 -8.63 0.60 12.56
C TYR A 54 -7.16 0.65 13.01
N GLU A 55 -6.84 0.10 14.19
CA GLU A 55 -5.44 -0.07 14.62
C GLU A 55 -4.67 -1.00 13.67
N GLU A 56 -5.31 -2.05 13.16
CA GLU A 56 -4.74 -2.96 12.15
C GLU A 56 -4.70 -2.30 10.76
N HIS A 57 -5.81 -1.73 10.30
CA HIS A 57 -5.91 -1.11 8.97
C HIS A 57 -4.96 0.07 8.77
N PHE A 58 -4.63 0.79 9.84
CA PHE A 58 -3.81 2.01 9.78
C PHE A 58 -2.50 1.89 10.57
N GLY A 59 -2.07 0.68 10.93
CA GLY A 59 -0.82 0.42 11.64
C GLY A 59 0.43 0.88 10.90
N GLY A 60 0.37 0.99 9.59
CA GLY A 60 1.46 1.47 8.74
C GLY A 60 1.95 2.89 9.04
N TYR A 61 1.12 3.74 9.67
CA TYR A 61 1.55 5.06 10.11
C TYR A 61 2.61 5.01 11.23
N GLY A 62 2.64 3.94 12.03
CA GLY A 62 3.63 3.73 13.08
C GLY A 62 5.04 3.36 12.59
N HIS A 63 5.19 2.98 11.33
CA HIS A 63 6.43 2.46 10.77
C HIS A 63 7.12 3.43 9.81
N ASP A 64 8.47 3.48 9.85
CA ASP A 64 9.26 4.15 8.83
C ASP A 64 9.59 3.17 7.70
N PRO A 65 9.10 3.42 6.45
CA PRO A 65 9.36 2.55 5.32
C PRO A 65 10.84 2.34 5.01
N LYS A 66 11.69 3.33 5.27
CA LYS A 66 13.13 3.25 5.03
C LYS A 66 13.81 2.27 5.98
N LEU A 67 13.38 2.22 7.23
CA LEU A 67 13.91 1.29 8.23
C LEU A 67 13.54 -0.16 7.91
N VAL A 68 12.42 -0.41 7.22
CA VAL A 68 12.05 -1.76 6.76
C VAL A 68 13.10 -2.33 5.83
N LEU A 69 13.70 -1.50 4.97
CA LEU A 69 14.72 -1.87 3.99
C LEU A 69 16.16 -1.70 4.50
N ALA A 70 16.37 -1.27 5.75
CA ALA A 70 17.71 -0.92 6.26
C ALA A 70 18.70 -2.09 6.26
N ARG A 71 18.22 -3.34 6.41
CA ARG A 71 19.07 -4.52 6.33
C ARG A 71 19.20 -4.97 4.89
N THR A 72 20.33 -4.66 4.28
CA THR A 72 20.71 -5.06 2.92
C THR A 72 21.88 -6.03 2.96
N PHE A 73 22.12 -6.72 1.84
CA PHE A 73 23.25 -7.61 1.63
C PHE A 73 24.06 -7.06 0.44
N GLU A 74 25.38 -7.08 0.54
CA GLU A 74 26.30 -6.64 -0.53
C GLU A 74 26.89 -7.81 -1.29
N GLU A 75 26.70 -9.05 -0.81
CA GLU A 75 27.14 -10.30 -1.45
C GLU A 75 26.20 -10.63 -2.62
N VAL A 76 26.40 -9.95 -3.75
CA VAL A 76 25.61 -10.19 -4.98
C VAL A 76 26.34 -11.13 -5.94
N GLU A 77 27.65 -11.43 -5.68
CA GLU A 77 28.51 -12.38 -6.40
C GLU A 77 28.38 -12.31 -7.95
N GLY A 78 28.25 -11.08 -8.49
CA GLY A 78 28.11 -10.88 -9.94
C GLY A 78 26.69 -11.09 -10.47
N TYR A 79 25.68 -11.25 -9.60
CA TYR A 79 24.28 -11.30 -10.05
C TYR A 79 23.82 -9.90 -10.49
N ASP A 80 23.61 -9.72 -11.78
CA ASP A 80 23.26 -8.45 -12.43
C ASP A 80 21.88 -8.48 -13.13
N GLU A 81 21.17 -9.61 -12.99
CA GLU A 81 19.86 -9.83 -13.56
C GLU A 81 18.74 -9.16 -12.74
N MET A 82 17.57 -9.07 -13.36
CA MET A 82 16.37 -8.53 -12.73
C MET A 82 15.87 -9.44 -11.60
N ILE A 83 15.59 -8.85 -10.44
CA ILE A 83 14.89 -9.53 -9.34
C ILE A 83 13.44 -9.06 -9.38
N VAL A 84 12.51 -10.02 -9.50
CA VAL A 84 11.06 -9.74 -9.55
C VAL A 84 10.34 -10.50 -8.45
N LEU A 85 9.50 -9.79 -7.69
CA LEU A 85 8.55 -10.38 -6.75
C LEU A 85 7.14 -10.03 -7.23
N THR A 86 6.36 -11.06 -7.56
CA THR A 86 5.00 -10.93 -8.10
C THR A 86 3.93 -11.26 -7.08
N ASP A 87 2.70 -10.80 -7.34
CA ASP A 87 1.49 -11.16 -6.62
C ASP A 87 1.55 -10.91 -5.10
N ILE A 88 2.23 -9.85 -4.67
CA ILE A 88 2.22 -9.41 -3.28
C ILE A 88 0.82 -8.88 -2.98
N ARG A 89 -0.02 -9.68 -2.33
CA ARG A 89 -1.38 -9.27 -1.95
C ARG A 89 -1.34 -8.17 -0.90
N PHE A 90 -2.29 -7.25 -0.98
CA PHE A 90 -2.45 -6.18 0.00
C PHE A 90 -3.91 -5.77 0.15
N GLU A 91 -4.23 -5.24 1.32
CA GLU A 91 -5.44 -4.49 1.61
C GLU A 91 -5.04 -3.09 2.09
N SER A 92 -5.69 -2.07 1.51
CA SER A 92 -5.54 -0.68 1.86
C SER A 92 -6.91 0.00 1.95
N HIS A 93 -6.93 1.28 2.27
CA HIS A 93 -8.16 2.06 2.33
C HIS A 93 -7.99 3.37 1.58
N CYS A 94 -8.97 3.70 0.71
CA CYS A 94 -8.92 4.95 -0.04
C CYS A 94 -9.09 6.16 0.89
N GLU A 95 -8.29 7.20 0.68
CA GLU A 95 -8.32 8.39 1.55
C GLU A 95 -9.59 9.22 1.39
N HIS A 96 -10.37 9.02 0.31
CA HIS A 96 -11.59 9.77 0.05
C HIS A 96 -12.82 9.24 0.79
N HIS A 97 -12.91 7.92 0.99
CA HIS A 97 -14.11 7.28 1.53
C HIS A 97 -13.83 6.29 2.65
N MET A 98 -12.55 6.06 3.00
CA MET A 98 -12.09 5.01 3.92
C MET A 98 -12.60 3.61 3.53
N ALA A 99 -12.98 3.42 2.26
CA ALA A 99 -13.40 2.14 1.73
C ALA A 99 -12.19 1.30 1.32
N PRO A 100 -12.26 -0.05 1.42
CA PRO A 100 -11.15 -0.93 1.09
C PRO A 100 -10.68 -0.80 -0.37
N ILE A 101 -9.37 -0.94 -0.55
CA ILE A 101 -8.68 -1.17 -1.82
C ILE A 101 -8.01 -2.53 -1.68
N ILE A 102 -8.40 -3.50 -2.50
CA ILE A 102 -7.90 -4.87 -2.41
C ILE A 102 -7.21 -5.22 -3.73
N GLY A 103 -5.97 -5.69 -3.64
CA GLY A 103 -5.22 -5.94 -4.85
C GLY A 103 -3.88 -6.63 -4.63
N LYS A 104 -3.02 -6.48 -5.64
CA LYS A 104 -1.68 -7.05 -5.65
C LYS A 104 -0.66 -6.06 -6.21
N VAL A 105 0.56 -6.19 -5.73
CA VAL A 105 1.72 -5.41 -6.14
C VAL A 105 2.75 -6.34 -6.76
N HIS A 106 3.35 -5.89 -7.86
CA HIS A 106 4.51 -6.51 -8.48
C HIS A 106 5.67 -5.54 -8.39
N ILE A 107 6.81 -6.02 -7.92
CA ILE A 107 8.03 -5.22 -7.74
C ILE A 107 9.15 -5.89 -8.53
N GLY A 108 9.81 -5.11 -9.39
CA GLY A 108 11.05 -5.48 -10.05
C GLY A 108 12.15 -4.48 -9.72
N TYR A 109 13.39 -4.95 -9.55
CA TYR A 109 14.54 -4.06 -9.49
C TYR A 109 15.79 -4.74 -10.10
N LEU A 110 16.66 -3.92 -10.67
CA LEU A 110 17.97 -4.32 -11.16
C LEU A 110 19.00 -3.96 -10.10
N PRO A 111 19.61 -4.92 -9.40
CA PRO A 111 20.60 -4.61 -8.38
C PRO A 111 21.83 -3.91 -8.98
N ASP A 112 22.49 -3.08 -8.19
CA ASP A 112 23.83 -2.56 -8.47
C ASP A 112 24.83 -3.23 -7.51
N ARG A 113 24.80 -2.82 -6.25
CA ARG A 113 25.68 -3.38 -5.20
C ARG A 113 24.92 -4.03 -4.04
N ARG A 114 23.62 -3.77 -3.94
CA ARG A 114 22.82 -4.17 -2.79
C ARG A 114 21.57 -4.92 -3.20
N VAL A 115 21.33 -6.00 -2.50
CA VAL A 115 20.06 -6.72 -2.54
C VAL A 115 19.40 -6.69 -1.17
N VAL A 116 18.09 -6.91 -1.17
CA VAL A 116 17.29 -6.97 0.05
C VAL A 116 16.53 -8.28 0.09
N GLY A 117 16.35 -8.83 1.29
CA GLY A 117 15.54 -10.04 1.44
C GLY A 117 14.10 -9.83 0.94
N ILE A 118 13.58 -10.80 0.20
CA ILE A 118 12.25 -10.74 -0.44
C ILE A 118 11.12 -10.37 0.52
N SER A 119 11.19 -10.85 1.78
CA SER A 119 10.23 -10.51 2.83
C SER A 119 10.19 -9.01 3.17
N LYS A 120 11.28 -8.29 2.92
CA LYS A 120 11.33 -6.84 3.14
C LYS A 120 10.56 -6.05 2.09
N LEU A 121 10.52 -6.57 0.85
CA LEU A 121 9.69 -6.00 -0.22
C LEU A 121 8.21 -6.10 0.14
N ALA A 122 7.75 -7.28 0.57
CA ALA A 122 6.38 -7.46 1.03
C ALA A 122 6.03 -6.57 2.23
N ARG A 123 6.94 -6.46 3.21
CA ARG A 123 6.76 -5.56 4.37
C ARG A 123 6.72 -4.09 3.99
N LEU A 124 7.47 -3.67 2.98
CA LEU A 124 7.41 -2.30 2.46
C LEU A 124 6.03 -1.99 1.89
N VAL A 125 5.47 -2.93 1.11
CA VAL A 125 4.10 -2.83 0.58
C VAL A 125 3.12 -2.69 1.74
N GLU A 126 3.21 -3.55 2.76
CA GLU A 126 2.34 -3.53 3.93
C GLU A 126 2.38 -2.18 4.68
N VAL A 127 3.58 -1.63 4.92
CA VAL A 127 3.73 -0.33 5.60
C VAL A 127 3.06 0.80 4.84
N TYR A 128 3.04 0.77 3.51
CA TYR A 128 2.35 1.78 2.72
C TYR A 128 0.86 1.47 2.56
N ALA A 129 0.48 0.21 2.40
CA ALA A 129 -0.91 -0.22 2.26
C ALA A 129 -1.74 0.07 3.53
N LYS A 130 -1.18 -0.19 4.72
CA LYS A 130 -1.85 0.08 6.02
C LYS A 130 -1.89 1.57 6.38
N ARG A 131 -2.33 2.40 5.43
CA ARG A 131 -2.54 3.85 5.54
C ARG A 131 -3.74 4.24 4.69
N LEU A 132 -4.25 5.46 4.89
CA LEU A 132 -5.17 6.06 3.92
C LEU A 132 -4.39 6.42 2.65
N GLN A 133 -4.79 5.88 1.50
CA GLN A 133 -4.03 5.95 0.26
C GLN A 133 -4.84 6.41 -0.96
N ILE A 134 -4.09 6.94 -1.91
CA ILE A 134 -4.42 6.96 -3.34
C ILE A 134 -3.47 5.97 -4.01
N GLN A 135 -3.96 5.11 -4.89
CA GLN A 135 -3.17 4.03 -5.49
C GLN A 135 -1.93 4.55 -6.22
N GLU A 136 -2.04 5.64 -6.97
CA GLU A 136 -0.93 6.29 -7.69
C GLU A 136 0.18 6.76 -6.74
N LYS A 137 -0.22 7.35 -5.61
CA LYS A 137 0.71 7.81 -4.57
C LYS A 137 1.41 6.63 -3.90
N MET A 138 0.69 5.55 -3.58
CA MET A 138 1.25 4.34 -3.00
C MET A 138 2.27 3.71 -3.95
N THR A 139 1.94 3.59 -5.23
CA THR A 139 2.81 3.07 -6.28
C THR A 139 4.13 3.85 -6.35
N ALA A 140 4.03 5.19 -6.37
CA ALA A 140 5.21 6.05 -6.38
C ALA A 140 6.04 5.93 -5.10
N GLN A 141 5.39 5.91 -3.93
CA GLN A 141 6.06 5.81 -2.63
C GLN A 141 6.88 4.52 -2.49
N ILE A 142 6.34 3.38 -2.93
CA ILE A 142 7.04 2.09 -2.91
C ILE A 142 8.29 2.16 -3.80
N ALA A 143 8.12 2.58 -5.05
CA ALA A 143 9.22 2.65 -6.01
C ALA A 143 10.33 3.64 -5.58
N ASP A 144 9.94 4.84 -5.17
CA ASP A 144 10.87 5.90 -4.78
C ASP A 144 11.64 5.51 -3.50
N THR A 145 11.01 4.77 -2.56
CA THR A 145 11.69 4.26 -1.36
C THR A 145 12.72 3.19 -1.69
N LEU A 146 12.39 2.25 -2.57
CA LEU A 146 13.32 1.23 -3.06
C LEU A 146 14.51 1.88 -3.77
N GLN A 147 14.26 2.84 -4.68
CA GLN A 147 15.29 3.57 -5.39
C GLN A 147 16.21 4.34 -4.43
N PHE A 148 15.65 4.96 -3.40
CA PHE A 148 16.42 5.74 -2.43
C PHE A 148 17.32 4.88 -1.55
N VAL A 149 16.79 3.73 -1.04
CA VAL A 149 17.51 2.92 -0.05
C VAL A 149 18.51 1.96 -0.72
N LEU A 150 18.09 1.26 -1.77
CA LEU A 150 18.93 0.26 -2.43
C LEU A 150 19.86 0.86 -3.49
N LYS A 151 19.49 2.01 -4.06
CA LYS A 151 20.19 2.66 -5.18
C LYS A 151 20.45 1.70 -6.35
N PRO A 152 19.45 0.92 -6.77
CA PRO A 152 19.60 -0.03 -7.86
C PRO A 152 19.73 0.70 -9.20
N ARG A 153 20.12 -0.01 -10.27
CA ARG A 153 20.13 0.53 -11.65
C ARG A 153 18.72 0.91 -12.14
N GLY A 154 17.68 0.35 -11.52
CA GLY A 154 16.28 0.71 -11.81
C GLY A 154 15.31 -0.01 -10.90
N VAL A 155 14.08 0.52 -10.82
CA VAL A 155 12.95 -0.03 -10.07
C VAL A 155 11.71 0.01 -10.95
N ALA A 156 10.91 -1.04 -10.90
CA ALA A 156 9.58 -1.12 -11.47
C ALA A 156 8.58 -1.54 -10.39
N VAL A 157 7.46 -0.84 -10.29
CA VAL A 157 6.33 -1.20 -9.43
C VAL A 157 5.07 -1.14 -10.25
N VAL A 158 4.27 -2.20 -10.22
CA VAL A 158 2.93 -2.26 -10.81
C VAL A 158 1.96 -2.66 -9.70
N ILE A 159 0.85 -1.95 -9.59
CA ILE A 159 -0.24 -2.25 -8.66
C ILE A 159 -1.52 -2.45 -9.46
N GLU A 160 -2.20 -3.54 -9.20
CA GLU A 160 -3.52 -3.86 -9.73
C GLU A 160 -4.49 -4.05 -8.56
N ALA A 161 -5.58 -3.28 -8.50
CA ALA A 161 -6.51 -3.34 -7.38
C ALA A 161 -7.95 -2.97 -7.74
N ALA A 162 -8.89 -3.58 -7.01
CA ALA A 162 -10.29 -3.22 -7.00
C ALA A 162 -10.58 -2.23 -5.86
N HIS A 163 -11.30 -1.16 -6.18
CA HIS A 163 -11.67 -0.10 -5.24
C HIS A 163 -13.13 -0.27 -4.79
N GLN A 164 -13.35 -0.61 -3.53
CA GLN A 164 -14.70 -0.83 -3.01
C GLN A 164 -15.55 0.44 -3.00
N CYS A 165 -14.93 1.62 -2.98
CA CYS A 165 -15.63 2.89 -3.15
C CYS A 165 -16.29 3.07 -4.53
N MET A 166 -15.88 2.31 -5.55
CA MET A 166 -16.50 2.26 -6.88
C MET A 166 -17.45 1.08 -7.04
N THR A 167 -17.24 0.00 -6.27
CA THR A 167 -17.99 -1.26 -6.41
C THR A 167 -19.25 -1.25 -5.56
N THR A 168 -19.14 -0.94 -4.28
CA THR A 168 -20.22 -1.08 -3.28
C THR A 168 -21.08 0.16 -3.11
N ARG A 169 -20.68 1.28 -3.67
CA ARG A 169 -21.37 2.58 -3.62
C ARG A 169 -20.97 3.44 -4.84
N GLY A 170 -21.58 4.64 -4.96
CA GLY A 170 -21.25 5.61 -6.00
C GLY A 170 -21.63 5.11 -7.38
N VAL A 171 -20.66 4.85 -8.23
CA VAL A 171 -20.87 4.46 -9.64
C VAL A 171 -21.26 2.98 -9.84
N HIS A 172 -21.19 2.16 -8.79
CA HIS A 172 -21.59 0.73 -8.80
C HIS A 172 -20.99 -0.06 -10.00
N LYS A 173 -19.65 -0.10 -10.10
CA LYS A 173 -18.94 -0.83 -11.17
C LYS A 173 -18.15 -2.01 -10.59
N PRO A 174 -18.80 -3.17 -10.35
CA PRO A 174 -18.08 -4.38 -9.95
C PRO A 174 -17.18 -4.87 -11.09
N GLY A 175 -16.08 -5.55 -10.76
CA GLY A 175 -15.16 -6.13 -11.73
C GLY A 175 -14.19 -5.15 -12.39
N VAL A 176 -14.29 -3.84 -12.08
CA VAL A 176 -13.30 -2.85 -12.54
C VAL A 176 -12.04 -2.96 -11.69
N SER A 177 -10.90 -3.16 -12.35
CA SER A 177 -9.57 -3.09 -11.74
C SER A 177 -8.83 -1.84 -12.21
N MET A 178 -8.16 -1.16 -11.28
CA MET A 178 -7.27 -0.05 -11.57
C MET A 178 -5.83 -0.53 -11.60
N VAL A 179 -5.11 -0.21 -12.67
CA VAL A 179 -3.68 -0.53 -12.80
C VAL A 179 -2.87 0.75 -12.77
N THR A 180 -1.87 0.80 -11.89
CA THR A 180 -0.91 1.90 -11.82
C THR A 180 0.51 1.37 -11.89
N SER A 181 1.43 2.16 -12.47
CA SER A 181 2.83 1.78 -12.59
C SER A 181 3.79 2.92 -12.29
N ARG A 182 4.96 2.59 -11.77
CA ARG A 182 6.09 3.50 -11.58
C ARG A 182 7.37 2.81 -12.04
N MET A 183 8.01 3.38 -13.05
CA MET A 183 9.25 2.90 -13.64
C MET A 183 10.36 3.93 -13.40
N LEU A 184 11.51 3.49 -12.87
CA LEU A 184 12.66 4.33 -12.53
C LEU A 184 13.94 3.71 -13.12
N GLY A 185 14.96 4.54 -13.41
CA GLY A 185 16.24 4.09 -13.96
C GLY A 185 16.06 3.29 -15.24
N ALA A 186 16.72 2.14 -15.37
CA ALA A 186 16.72 1.30 -16.56
C ALA A 186 15.30 0.91 -17.02
N PHE A 187 14.37 0.61 -16.11
CA PHE A 187 12.98 0.30 -16.50
C PHE A 187 12.27 1.46 -17.19
N ARG A 188 12.70 2.70 -16.95
CA ARG A 188 12.14 3.88 -17.61
C ARG A 188 12.83 4.18 -18.93
N THR A 189 14.16 4.06 -18.99
CA THR A 189 14.98 4.49 -20.13
C THR A 189 15.15 3.42 -21.20
N ASP A 190 15.13 2.13 -20.79
CA ASP A 190 15.24 1.00 -21.71
C ASP A 190 13.90 0.26 -21.87
N SER A 191 13.44 0.19 -23.12
CA SER A 191 12.18 -0.45 -23.48
C SER A 191 12.23 -1.97 -23.41
N MET A 192 13.42 -2.58 -23.56
CA MET A 192 13.58 -4.05 -23.48
C MET A 192 13.45 -4.51 -22.05
N THR A 193 14.18 -3.91 -21.11
CA THR A 193 14.07 -4.15 -19.67
C THR A 193 12.64 -4.00 -19.17
N ARG A 194 11.95 -2.95 -19.61
CA ARG A 194 10.55 -2.75 -19.24
C ARG A 194 9.63 -3.84 -19.79
N ARG A 195 9.80 -4.27 -21.03
CA ARG A 195 9.00 -5.34 -21.64
C ARG A 195 9.23 -6.68 -20.97
N GLU A 196 10.45 -7.00 -20.61
CA GLU A 196 10.81 -8.21 -19.89
C GLU A 196 10.07 -8.26 -18.53
N PHE A 197 10.14 -7.20 -17.73
CA PHE A 197 9.41 -7.10 -16.47
C PHE A 197 7.90 -7.29 -16.66
N LEU A 198 7.30 -6.56 -17.60
CA LEU A 198 5.86 -6.67 -17.86
C LEU A 198 5.46 -8.04 -18.40
N GLY A 199 6.35 -8.72 -19.13
CA GLY A 199 6.18 -10.10 -19.56
C GLY A 199 6.14 -11.08 -18.39
N ILE A 200 7.06 -10.95 -17.43
CA ILE A 200 7.09 -11.77 -16.20
C ILE A 200 5.80 -11.56 -15.38
N VAL A 201 5.40 -10.31 -15.17
CA VAL A 201 4.16 -9.96 -14.44
C VAL A 201 2.92 -10.54 -15.15
N GLY A 202 2.84 -10.45 -16.47
CA GLY A 202 1.73 -11.00 -17.25
C GLY A 202 1.65 -12.53 -17.22
N MET A 203 2.78 -13.23 -17.19
CA MET A 203 2.82 -14.70 -17.04
C MET A 203 2.36 -15.14 -15.64
N ALA A 204 2.79 -14.44 -14.60
CA ALA A 204 2.37 -14.73 -13.22
C ALA A 204 0.85 -14.61 -13.06
N GLY A 205 0.23 -13.59 -13.64
CA GLY A 205 -1.22 -13.42 -13.63
C GLY A 205 -1.99 -14.54 -14.33
N ARG A 206 -1.45 -15.09 -15.44
CA ARG A 206 -2.05 -16.23 -16.15
C ARG A 206 -1.92 -17.55 -15.37
N ALA A 207 -0.79 -17.77 -14.69
CA ALA A 207 -0.59 -18.98 -13.88
C ALA A 207 -1.55 -19.00 -12.66
N ALA A 208 -1.85 -17.87 -12.07
CA ALA A 208 -2.82 -17.77 -10.97
C ALA A 208 -4.24 -18.14 -11.41
N LEU A 209 -4.66 -17.76 -12.63
CA LEU A 209 -5.97 -18.10 -13.19
C LEU A 209 -6.11 -19.59 -13.58
N ALA A 210 -5.00 -20.28 -13.87
CA ALA A 210 -5.01 -21.69 -14.22
C ALA A 210 -5.11 -22.63 -12.99
N ASN A 211 -4.90 -22.11 -11.78
CA ASN A 211 -4.94 -22.86 -10.52
C ASN A 211 -6.19 -22.56 -9.67
N THR A 212 -7.18 -21.84 -10.21
CA THR A 212 -8.51 -21.60 -9.63
C THR A 212 -9.58 -22.35 -10.40
#